data_1bf4840a04ddf78dcc4b05ba1f3d5492
#
_entry.id   1bf4840a04ddf78dcc4b05ba1f3d5492
#
_cell.length_a   1.000
_cell.length_b   1.000
_cell.length_c   1.000
_cell.angle_alpha   90.00
_cell.angle_beta   90.00
_cell.angle_gamma   90.00
#
_symmetry.space_group_name_H-M   'P 1'
#
loop_
_entity.id
_entity.type
_entity.pdbx_description
1 polymer ?
#
loop_
_entity_poly.entity_id
_entity_poly.type
_entity_poly.pdbx_seq_one_letter_code
_entity_poly.pdbx_strand_id
1 'polypeptide(L)'
;MDKYLKETKMLDYSNANIQQLIRERRWKNINEFERLKSIYDFVRDEILFGYNIDDNVPASKVLADGYGQCNTKGTLFMAILRACNIPCRVHGFTIDKKLQKGAMTGVVYKNASQNVFHSWVEVYFAVSYTHLRAHETGR
;
A
#
# COMPACT_ATOMS: atom_id res chain seq x y z
N MET A 1 6.00 -5.19 15.44
CA MET A 1 5.23 -4.95 14.23
C MET A 1 3.95 -4.19 14.41
N ASP A 2 3.50 -4.07 15.62
CA ASP A 2 2.25 -3.38 15.84
C ASP A 2 2.17 -1.99 15.27
N LYS A 3 3.25 -1.26 15.32
CA LYS A 3 3.20 0.10 14.80
C LYS A 3 3.02 0.14 13.30
N TYR A 4 3.32 -0.95 12.63
CA TYR A 4 3.14 -1.01 11.20
C TYR A 4 1.75 -1.51 10.80
N LEU A 5 0.90 -1.76 11.79
CA LEU A 5 -0.48 -2.12 11.56
C LEU A 5 -1.41 -1.03 12.06
N LYS A 6 -0.87 0.03 12.65
CA LYS A 6 -1.67 1.02 13.32
C LYS A 6 -2.42 1.94 12.39
N GLU A 7 -3.61 2.28 12.79
CA GLU A 7 -4.37 3.28 12.07
C GLU A 7 -3.81 4.65 12.41
N THR A 8 -3.79 5.56 11.46
CA THR A 8 -3.37 6.93 11.72
C THR A 8 -4.38 7.85 11.07
N LYS A 9 -4.18 9.14 11.24
CA LYS A 9 -5.07 10.10 10.65
C LYS A 9 -5.13 9.98 9.15
N MET A 10 -3.98 9.72 8.52
CA MET A 10 -3.94 9.55 7.08
C MET A 10 -4.37 8.16 6.67
N LEU A 11 -4.06 7.17 7.49
CA LEU A 11 -4.41 5.80 7.19
C LEU A 11 -5.66 5.45 7.97
N ASP A 12 -6.73 6.12 7.63
CA ASP A 12 -7.98 6.06 8.37
C ASP A 12 -8.84 4.88 7.97
N TYR A 13 -8.30 3.72 8.13
CA TYR A 13 -8.93 2.51 7.61
C TYR A 13 -10.17 2.05 8.35
N SER A 14 -10.49 2.65 9.48
CA SER A 14 -11.75 2.31 10.12
C SER A 14 -12.92 3.03 9.43
N ASN A 15 -12.62 3.89 8.47
CA ASN A 15 -13.65 4.57 7.70
C ASN A 15 -14.59 3.55 7.10
N ALA A 16 -15.88 3.85 7.15
CA ALA A 16 -16.92 2.91 6.72
C ALA A 16 -16.76 2.43 5.28
N ASN A 17 -16.35 3.32 4.40
CA ASN A 17 -16.24 2.96 2.99
C ASN A 17 -15.05 2.03 2.76
N ILE A 18 -13.97 2.22 3.49
CA ILE A 18 -12.83 1.34 3.38
C ILE A 18 -13.20 -0.03 3.92
N GLN A 19 -13.89 -0.06 5.05
CA GLN A 19 -14.29 -1.33 5.62
C GLN A 19 -15.28 -2.07 4.73
N GLN A 20 -16.17 -1.34 4.10
CA GLN A 20 -17.12 -1.96 3.21
C GLN A 20 -16.43 -2.57 1.99
N LEU A 21 -15.46 -1.88 1.44
CA LEU A 21 -14.68 -2.37 0.32
C LEU A 21 -13.99 -3.69 0.69
N ILE A 22 -13.39 -3.72 1.87
CA ILE A 22 -12.67 -4.91 2.31
C ILE A 22 -13.64 -6.08 2.44
N ARG A 23 -14.82 -5.83 2.96
CA ARG A 23 -15.82 -6.90 3.11
C ARG A 23 -16.31 -7.37 1.76
N GLU A 24 -16.58 -6.47 0.87
CA GLU A 24 -17.10 -6.83 -0.45
C GLU A 24 -16.12 -7.65 -1.24
N ARG A 25 -14.85 -7.35 -1.10
CA ARG A 25 -13.82 -8.05 -1.84
C ARG A 25 -13.34 -9.28 -1.09
N ARG A 26 -13.78 -9.44 0.14
CA ARG A 26 -13.42 -10.60 0.96
C ARG A 26 -11.93 -10.78 1.15
N TRP A 27 -11.24 -9.69 1.23
CA TRP A 27 -9.79 -9.73 1.37
C TRP A 27 -9.31 -10.40 2.64
N LYS A 28 -10.10 -10.37 3.69
CA LYS A 28 -9.69 -11.01 4.92
C LYS A 28 -9.95 -12.51 4.91
N ASN A 29 -10.60 -12.99 3.87
CA ASN A 29 -10.96 -14.40 3.78
C ASN A 29 -10.04 -15.23 2.91
N ILE A 30 -9.02 -14.62 2.35
CA ILE A 30 -8.08 -15.32 1.50
C ILE A 30 -6.72 -15.31 2.17
N ASN A 31 -5.80 -16.12 1.69
CA ASN A 31 -4.50 -16.22 2.36
C ASN A 31 -3.72 -14.93 2.18
N GLU A 32 -2.68 -14.79 2.96
CA GLU A 32 -1.95 -13.55 3.03
C GLU A 32 -1.35 -13.11 1.69
N PHE A 33 -0.80 -14.04 0.95
CA PHE A 33 -0.20 -13.67 -0.32
C PHE A 33 -1.25 -13.21 -1.31
N GLU A 34 -2.36 -13.92 -1.39
CA GLU A 34 -3.45 -13.55 -2.29
C GLU A 34 -4.05 -12.21 -1.87
N ARG A 35 -4.10 -11.98 -0.58
CA ARG A 35 -4.62 -10.74 -0.04
C ARG A 35 -3.75 -9.57 -0.49
N LEU A 36 -2.43 -9.72 -0.31
CA LEU A 36 -1.50 -8.69 -0.71
C LEU A 36 -1.61 -8.40 -2.20
N LYS A 37 -1.63 -9.46 -2.99
CA LYS A 37 -1.69 -9.30 -4.42
C LYS A 37 -2.98 -8.64 -4.88
N SER A 38 -4.09 -9.06 -4.30
CA SER A 38 -5.39 -8.49 -4.69
C SER A 38 -5.51 -7.02 -4.33
N ILE A 39 -5.00 -6.65 -3.17
CA ILE A 39 -5.05 -5.25 -2.76
C ILE A 39 -4.14 -4.42 -3.65
N TYR A 40 -2.97 -4.94 -3.97
CA TYR A 40 -2.05 -4.25 -4.85
C TYR A 40 -2.70 -4.02 -6.23
N ASP A 41 -3.32 -5.05 -6.76
CA ASP A 41 -3.95 -4.95 -8.08
C ASP A 41 -5.10 -3.94 -8.05
N PHE A 42 -5.85 -3.91 -6.95
CA PHE A 42 -6.94 -2.97 -6.83
C PHE A 42 -6.42 -1.53 -6.89
N VAL A 43 -5.40 -1.23 -6.12
CA VAL A 43 -4.91 0.15 -6.07
C VAL A 43 -4.26 0.52 -7.40
N ARG A 44 -3.55 -0.43 -8.00
CA ARG A 44 -2.88 -0.14 -9.25
C ARG A 44 -3.88 0.11 -10.38
N ASP A 45 -4.91 -0.73 -10.44
CA ASP A 45 -5.79 -0.74 -11.61
C ASP A 45 -7.12 -0.01 -11.44
N GLU A 46 -7.68 -0.03 -10.26
CA GLU A 46 -9.01 0.54 -10.08
C GLU A 46 -9.00 1.95 -9.51
N ILE A 47 -7.89 2.36 -8.91
CA ILE A 47 -7.76 3.75 -8.49
C ILE A 47 -6.99 4.42 -9.61
N LEU A 48 -7.65 5.24 -10.38
CA LEU A 48 -7.06 5.82 -11.56
C LEU A 48 -6.00 6.85 -11.20
N PHE A 49 -5.12 7.16 -12.13
CA PHE A 49 -4.13 8.17 -11.84
C PHE A 49 -4.78 9.54 -11.95
N GLY A 50 -4.54 10.39 -11.00
CA GLY A 50 -5.07 11.74 -11.03
C GLY A 50 -4.54 12.48 -9.83
N TYR A 51 -4.78 13.77 -9.75
CA TYR A 51 -4.24 14.56 -8.68
C TYR A 51 -5.32 14.93 -7.67
N ASN A 52 -5.07 14.53 -6.41
CA ASN A 52 -5.93 14.93 -5.32
C ASN A 52 -5.51 16.35 -4.93
N ILE A 53 -6.19 16.92 -4.01
CA ILE A 53 -5.94 18.29 -3.63
C ILE A 53 -4.50 18.50 -3.17
N ASP A 54 -3.93 17.56 -2.47
CA ASP A 54 -2.50 17.58 -2.17
C ASP A 54 -2.12 16.18 -1.67
N ASP A 55 -0.88 16.03 -1.21
CA ASP A 55 -0.40 14.73 -0.77
C ASP A 55 -0.89 14.34 0.60
N ASN A 56 -1.44 15.26 1.34
CA ASN A 56 -1.84 15.00 2.71
C ASN A 56 -3.31 14.69 2.87
N VAL A 57 -3.84 13.89 1.99
CA VAL A 57 -5.24 13.52 2.09
C VAL A 57 -5.34 12.13 2.69
N PRO A 58 -6.35 11.87 3.48
CA PRO A 58 -6.49 10.56 4.09
C PRO A 58 -6.91 9.51 3.06
N ALA A 59 -6.65 8.26 3.40
CA ALA A 59 -6.97 7.15 2.51
C ALA A 59 -8.42 7.12 2.11
N SER A 60 -9.32 7.44 3.03
CA SER A 60 -10.75 7.45 2.73
C SER A 60 -11.10 8.45 1.63
N LYS A 61 -10.37 9.56 1.59
CA LYS A 61 -10.61 10.56 0.56
C LYS A 61 -10.14 10.07 -0.80
N VAL A 62 -9.02 9.38 -0.83
CA VAL A 62 -8.50 8.82 -2.08
C VAL A 62 -9.50 7.80 -2.62
N LEU A 63 -10.05 6.99 -1.74
CA LEU A 63 -11.04 6.01 -2.15
C LEU A 63 -12.28 6.70 -2.70
N ALA A 64 -12.74 7.73 -2.02
CA ALA A 64 -13.93 8.46 -2.45
C ALA A 64 -13.71 9.15 -3.80
N ASP A 65 -12.50 9.66 -4.01
CA ASP A 65 -12.18 10.34 -5.25
C ASP A 65 -12.07 9.32 -6.41
N GLY A 66 -11.65 8.13 -6.11
CA GLY A 66 -11.46 7.11 -7.12
C GLY A 66 -10.19 7.30 -7.94
N TYR A 67 -9.33 8.23 -7.54
CA TYR A 67 -8.08 8.47 -8.22
C TYR A 67 -7.05 9.00 -7.25
N GLY A 68 -5.81 8.95 -7.65
CA GLY A 68 -4.73 9.47 -6.82
C GLY A 68 -3.44 9.56 -7.60
N GLN A 69 -2.52 10.32 -7.06
CA GLN A 69 -1.19 10.38 -7.60
C GLN A 69 -0.33 9.38 -6.84
N CYS A 70 0.93 9.32 -7.13
CA CYS A 70 1.80 8.31 -6.55
C CYS A 70 1.70 8.22 -5.04
N ASN A 71 1.84 9.33 -4.37
CA ASN A 71 1.84 9.30 -2.90
C ASN A 71 0.49 8.97 -2.31
N THR A 72 -0.56 9.49 -2.88
CA THR A 72 -1.88 9.25 -2.30
C THR A 72 -2.39 7.84 -2.61
N LYS A 73 -2.05 7.30 -3.76
CA LYS A 73 -2.38 5.91 -4.02
C LYS A 73 -1.64 5.03 -3.01
N GLY A 74 -0.41 5.39 -2.67
CA GLY A 74 0.34 4.66 -1.65
C GLY A 74 -0.32 4.75 -0.30
N THR A 75 -0.89 5.91 0.03
CA THR A 75 -1.61 6.10 1.28
C THR A 75 -2.80 5.13 1.36
N LEU A 76 -3.57 5.04 0.30
CA LEU A 76 -4.70 4.13 0.31
C LEU A 76 -4.24 2.67 0.38
N PHE A 77 -3.19 2.35 -0.34
CA PHE A 77 -2.65 1.00 -0.33
C PHE A 77 -2.26 0.60 1.09
N MET A 78 -1.53 1.47 1.79
CA MET A 78 -1.12 1.17 3.14
C MET A 78 -2.30 1.02 4.09
N ALA A 79 -3.29 1.87 3.95
CA ALA A 79 -4.44 1.81 4.82
C ALA A 79 -5.15 0.48 4.69
N ILE A 80 -5.36 0.03 3.46
CA ILE A 80 -6.04 -1.23 3.25
C ILE A 80 -5.19 -2.39 3.74
N LEU A 81 -3.89 -2.35 3.50
CA LEU A 81 -3.01 -3.42 3.95
C LEU A 81 -3.06 -3.55 5.46
N ARG A 82 -2.95 -2.43 6.17
CA ARG A 82 -2.98 -2.47 7.63
C ARG A 82 -4.32 -2.96 8.15
N ALA A 83 -5.40 -2.55 7.49
CA ALA A 83 -6.73 -3.02 7.88
C ALA A 83 -6.85 -4.53 7.70
N CYS A 84 -6.11 -5.06 6.76
CA CYS A 84 -6.14 -6.49 6.48
C CYS A 84 -5.00 -7.24 7.19
N ASN A 85 -4.42 -6.59 8.16
CA ASN A 85 -3.41 -7.20 9.02
C ASN A 85 -2.09 -7.50 8.32
N ILE A 86 -1.73 -6.69 7.34
CA ILE A 86 -0.44 -6.80 6.69
C ILE A 86 0.39 -5.58 7.09
N PRO A 87 1.45 -5.75 7.84
CA PRO A 87 2.23 -4.61 8.30
C PRO A 87 2.93 -3.92 7.15
N CYS A 88 2.93 -2.62 7.15
CA CYS A 88 3.58 -1.87 6.08
C CYS A 88 3.93 -0.47 6.55
N ARG A 89 4.80 0.15 5.81
CA ARG A 89 5.17 1.54 6.10
C ARG A 89 5.59 2.20 4.81
N VAL A 90 5.63 3.52 4.82
CA VAL A 90 6.10 4.22 3.65
C VAL A 90 7.59 4.44 3.83
N HIS A 91 8.32 4.35 2.76
CA HIS A 91 9.75 4.58 2.80
C HIS A 91 10.02 5.73 1.84
N GLY A 92 10.64 6.72 2.30
CA GLY A 92 10.87 7.91 1.54
C GLY A 92 11.99 7.73 0.63
N PHE A 93 11.97 8.22 -0.33
CA PHE A 93 12.77 8.27 -1.33
C PHE A 93 14.11 8.43 -1.35
N THR A 94 14.74 8.89 -1.02
CA THR A 94 16.05 9.18 -1.08
C THR A 94 16.73 8.02 -1.44
N ILE A 95 16.61 7.68 -2.35
CA ILE A 95 17.27 6.74 -2.88
C ILE A 95 18.10 5.85 -2.28
N ASP A 96 19.11 5.84 -2.57
CA ASP A 96 20.00 4.98 -2.25
C ASP A 96 19.86 4.29 -1.05
N LYS A 97 19.98 4.76 -0.15
CA LYS A 97 20.08 4.19 0.97
C LYS A 97 19.17 3.25 1.25
N LYS A 98 18.35 3.46 1.02
CA LYS A 98 17.48 2.80 1.41
C LYS A 98 17.52 1.56 1.01
N LEU A 99 17.96 1.47 0.22
CA LEU A 99 17.90 0.42 -0.32
C LEU A 99 18.38 -0.57 0.45
N GLN A 100 18.81 -0.35 1.16
CA GLN A 100 19.41 -1.15 1.80
C GLN A 100 18.70 -1.91 2.48
N LYS A 101 18.36 -2.23 2.68
CA LYS A 101 17.97 -2.97 3.31
C LYS A 101 17.19 -2.87 4.07
N GLY A 102 16.72 -2.94 4.02
CA GLY A 102 15.88 -2.75 4.67
C GLY A 102 15.47 -3.37 5.80
N ALA A 103 14.88 -2.72 6.61
CA ALA A 103 14.45 -3.21 7.81
C ALA A 103 13.36 -4.21 7.63
N MET A 104 12.67 -4.18 6.59
CA MET A 104 11.61 -5.13 6.36
C MET A 104 11.95 -5.96 5.17
N THR A 105 11.54 -7.21 5.22
CA THR A 105 11.75 -8.03 4.06
C THR A 105 10.42 -8.13 3.38
N GLY A 106 10.43 -8.36 2.13
CA GLY A 106 9.21 -8.54 1.37
C GLY A 106 9.14 -7.66 0.17
N VAL A 107 7.94 -7.39 -0.24
CA VAL A 107 7.70 -6.67 -1.46
C VAL A 107 7.77 -5.19 -1.25
N VAL A 108 8.28 -4.48 -2.20
CA VAL A 108 8.27 -3.04 -2.18
C VAL A 108 7.34 -2.56 -3.28
N TYR A 109 6.33 -1.83 -2.89
CA TYR A 109 5.41 -1.26 -3.85
C TYR A 109 6.01 0.08 -4.25
N LYS A 110 6.45 0.19 -5.49
CA LYS A 110 7.09 1.38 -5.91
C LYS A 110 6.12 2.26 -6.64
N ASN A 111 5.99 3.47 -6.21
CA ASN A 111 5.15 4.42 -6.89
C ASN A 111 5.82 4.79 -8.18
N ALA A 112 5.08 4.81 -9.22
CA ALA A 112 5.66 5.03 -10.48
C ALA A 112 5.81 6.47 -10.80
N SER A 113 6.55 7.19 -10.14
CA SER A 113 6.71 8.57 -10.42
C SER A 113 7.98 8.78 -11.18
N GLN A 114 7.94 9.64 -12.10
CA GLN A 114 9.08 9.92 -12.86
C GLN A 114 9.78 11.06 -12.27
N ASN A 115 9.25 11.65 -11.24
CA ASN A 115 9.84 12.77 -10.68
C ASN A 115 10.92 12.56 -9.78
N VAL A 116 11.49 13.56 -9.32
CA VAL A 116 12.54 13.56 -8.44
C VAL A 116 12.18 12.91 -7.19
N PHE A 117 11.00 13.12 -6.72
CA PHE A 117 10.62 12.62 -5.44
C PHE A 117 9.97 11.29 -5.58
N HIS A 118 10.50 10.29 -4.96
CA HIS A 118 9.94 8.96 -4.99
C HIS A 118 9.64 8.46 -3.62
N SER A 119 8.56 7.73 -3.48
CA SER A 119 8.30 7.03 -2.25
C SER A 119 7.73 5.68 -2.62
N TRP A 120 7.80 4.75 -1.72
CA TRP A 120 7.22 3.44 -1.95
C TRP A 120 6.76 2.86 -0.63
N VAL A 121 5.93 1.85 -0.72
CA VAL A 121 5.38 1.19 0.45
C VAL A 121 6.16 -0.10 0.65
N GLU A 122 6.68 -0.28 1.83
CA GLU A 122 7.36 -1.52 2.19
C GLU A 122 6.39 -2.38 2.97
N VAL A 123 6.29 -3.63 2.59
CA VAL A 123 5.36 -4.55 3.18
C VAL A 123 6.10 -5.68 3.86
N TYR A 124 5.69 -6.01 5.06
CA TYR A 124 6.30 -7.13 5.76
C TYR A 124 5.48 -8.38 5.43
N PHE A 125 6.15 -9.40 4.95
CA PHE A 125 5.49 -10.63 4.62
C PHE A 125 6.42 -11.75 5.03
N ALA A 126 6.11 -12.39 6.09
CA ALA A 126 7.02 -13.36 6.66
C ALA A 126 7.07 -14.70 5.97
N VAL A 127 6.07 -14.99 5.20
CA VAL A 127 6.00 -16.26 4.57
C VAL A 127 6.36 -16.19 3.14
N SER A 128 6.88 -17.09 2.54
CA SER A 128 7.11 -17.11 1.11
C SER A 128 7.87 -15.93 0.55
N TYR A 129 8.90 -15.56 1.22
CA TYR A 129 9.71 -14.47 0.74
C TYR A 129 10.17 -14.69 -0.68
N THR A 130 10.55 -15.91 -1.01
CA THR A 130 11.01 -16.23 -2.34
C THR A 130 9.89 -16.02 -3.36
N HIS A 131 8.71 -16.38 -2.97
CA HIS A 131 7.56 -16.24 -3.80
C HIS A 131 7.31 -14.77 -4.13
N LEU A 132 7.45 -13.92 -3.15
CA LEU A 132 7.25 -12.53 -3.38
C LEU A 132 8.30 -11.92 -4.25
N ARG A 133 9.52 -12.37 -4.13
CA ARG A 133 10.57 -11.83 -4.96
C ARG A 133 10.33 -12.14 -6.41
N ALA A 134 9.89 -13.34 -6.69
CA ALA A 134 9.61 -13.71 -8.06
C ALA A 134 8.49 -12.84 -8.62
N HIS A 135 7.50 -12.59 -7.81
CA HIS A 135 6.39 -11.78 -8.23
C HIS A 135 6.82 -10.34 -8.48
N GLU A 136 7.64 -9.84 -7.62
CA GLU A 136 8.13 -8.50 -7.72
C GLU A 136 8.91 -8.29 -8.98
N THR A 137 9.77 -9.21 -9.32
CA THR A 137 10.58 -9.03 -10.49
C THR A 137 9.79 -9.18 -11.76
N GLY A 138 8.66 -9.75 -11.69
CA GLY A 138 7.82 -9.91 -12.84
C GLY A 138 7.24 -8.60 -13.29
N ARG A 139 7.50 -7.57 -12.53
CA ARG A 139 6.99 -6.36 -12.94
C ARG A 139 7.98 -5.55 -13.52
#